data_da64528128c2d78d07b0cf296db31641
#
_entry.id   da64528128c2d78d07b0cf296db31641
#
_cell.length_a   1.000
_cell.length_b   1.000
_cell.length_c   1.000
_cell.angle_alpha   90.00
_cell.angle_beta   90.00
_cell.angle_gamma   90.00
#
_symmetry.space_group_name_H-M   'P 1'
#
loop_
_entity.id
_entity.type
_entity.pdbx_description
1 polymer ?
#
loop_
_entity_poly.entity_id
_entity_poly.type
_entity_poly.pdbx_seq_one_letter_code
_entity_poly.pdbx_strand_id
1 'polypeptide(L)'
;MDTKGDLKAFLTTKFQEHEEVARATAKAMEGPFCELVALCSAAISNNHKLVFFGNGGSAADAQHLAAELCGQFSQDRTPLPGLALTTDTSALTAIGNDYGFEHIFARQILALGQPGDVALGISTSGTSANVLRGLKAAREVGMATVGFGGGDG
;
A
#
# COMPACT_ATOMS: atom_id res chain seq x y z
N MET A 1 -14.82 6.08 -40.42
CA MET A 1 -14.40 6.41 -39.05
C MET A 1 -12.88 6.57 -39.05
N ASP A 2 -12.37 7.74 -38.72
CA ASP A 2 -10.92 7.98 -38.63
C ASP A 2 -10.43 7.49 -37.26
N THR A 3 -10.26 6.16 -37.16
CA THR A 3 -9.80 5.49 -35.94
C THR A 3 -8.43 5.99 -35.45
N LYS A 4 -7.60 6.55 -36.33
CA LYS A 4 -6.29 7.06 -36.00
C LYS A 4 -6.32 8.45 -35.34
N GLY A 5 -7.23 9.32 -35.80
CA GLY A 5 -7.52 10.61 -35.18
C GLY A 5 -8.13 10.45 -33.78
N ASP A 6 -9.06 9.53 -33.64
CA ASP A 6 -9.73 9.21 -32.37
C ASP A 6 -8.74 8.67 -31.33
N LEU A 7 -7.82 7.78 -31.73
CA LEU A 7 -6.78 7.25 -30.83
C LEU A 7 -5.76 8.29 -30.38
N LYS A 8 -5.38 9.22 -31.28
CA LYS A 8 -4.48 10.32 -30.93
C LYS A 8 -5.14 11.30 -29.93
N ALA A 9 -6.41 11.65 -30.17
CA ALA A 9 -7.17 12.48 -29.25
C ALA A 9 -7.32 11.81 -27.88
N PHE A 10 -7.67 10.52 -27.84
CA PHE A 10 -7.76 9.74 -26.62
C PHE A 10 -6.43 9.76 -25.83
N LEU A 11 -5.32 9.49 -26.49
CA LEU A 11 -3.99 9.49 -25.85
C LEU A 11 -3.70 10.88 -25.25
N THR A 12 -3.91 11.95 -26.01
CA THR A 12 -3.65 13.32 -25.55
C THR A 12 -4.51 13.66 -24.33
N THR A 13 -5.80 13.32 -24.37
CA THR A 13 -6.72 13.56 -23.25
C THR A 13 -6.26 12.83 -21.98
N LYS A 14 -5.84 11.56 -22.10
CA LYS A 14 -5.37 10.77 -20.95
C LYS A 14 -4.09 11.33 -20.33
N PHE A 15 -3.17 11.84 -21.13
CA PHE A 15 -1.98 12.51 -20.60
C PHE A 15 -2.30 13.85 -19.93
N GLN A 16 -3.24 14.62 -20.48
CA GLN A 16 -3.70 15.87 -19.85
C GLN A 16 -4.38 15.61 -18.50
N GLU A 17 -5.30 14.65 -18.43
CA GLU A 17 -5.93 14.21 -17.17
C GLU A 17 -4.89 13.79 -16.14
N HIS A 18 -3.89 13.01 -16.56
CA HIS A 18 -2.81 12.57 -15.66
C HIS A 18 -1.98 13.76 -15.13
N GLU A 19 -1.63 14.71 -15.98
CA GLU A 19 -0.88 15.90 -15.59
C GLU A 19 -1.66 16.74 -14.55
N GLU A 20 -2.95 16.95 -14.78
CA GLU A 20 -3.83 17.69 -13.86
C GLU A 20 -3.92 17.00 -12.50
N VAL A 21 -4.16 15.69 -12.49
CA VAL A 21 -4.23 14.88 -11.26
C VAL A 21 -2.89 14.88 -10.53
N ALA A 22 -1.77 14.71 -11.23
CA ALA A 22 -0.44 14.75 -10.62
C ALA A 22 -0.14 16.08 -9.93
N ARG A 23 -0.47 17.20 -10.57
CA ARG A 23 -0.31 18.56 -10.00
C ARG A 23 -1.20 18.76 -8.76
N ALA A 24 -2.47 18.35 -8.84
CA ALA A 24 -3.41 18.46 -7.74
C ALA A 24 -2.96 17.61 -6.55
N THR A 25 -2.51 16.39 -6.81
CA THR A 25 -1.99 15.45 -5.78
C THR A 25 -0.75 16.02 -5.10
N ALA A 26 0.22 16.53 -5.85
CA ALA A 26 1.44 17.10 -5.27
C ALA A 26 1.12 18.21 -4.26
N LYS A 27 0.14 19.08 -4.59
CA LYS A 27 -0.30 20.15 -3.70
C LYS A 27 -1.06 19.64 -2.48
N ALA A 28 -1.95 18.66 -2.67
CA ALA A 28 -2.79 18.13 -1.59
C ALA A 28 -1.99 17.27 -0.60
N MET A 29 -0.95 16.60 -1.09
CA MET A 29 -0.19 15.61 -0.31
C MET A 29 1.03 16.17 0.41
N GLU A 30 1.33 17.46 0.31
CA GLU A 30 2.53 18.05 0.94
C GLU A 30 2.61 17.75 2.44
N GLY A 31 1.56 18.03 3.20
CA GLY A 31 1.49 17.73 4.64
C GLY A 31 1.46 16.23 4.93
N PRO A 32 0.47 15.47 4.41
CA PRO A 32 0.36 14.03 4.63
C PRO A 32 1.61 13.23 4.25
N PHE A 33 2.33 13.65 3.19
CA PHE A 33 3.58 13.02 2.79
C PHE A 33 4.68 13.21 3.85
N CYS A 34 4.85 14.44 4.36
CA CYS A 34 5.82 14.70 5.42
C CYS A 34 5.52 13.90 6.69
N GLU A 35 4.26 13.80 7.08
CA GLU A 35 3.82 12.99 8.23
C GLU A 35 4.10 11.50 8.01
N LEU A 36 3.80 10.96 6.82
CA LEU A 36 4.09 9.59 6.45
C LEU A 36 5.58 9.27 6.54
N VAL A 37 6.42 10.13 5.95
CA VAL A 37 7.88 9.94 5.97
C VAL A 37 8.41 9.97 7.40
N ALA A 38 7.96 10.91 8.22
CA ALA A 38 8.37 11.00 9.62
C ALA A 38 7.96 9.74 10.41
N LEU A 39 6.73 9.27 10.23
CA LEU A 39 6.20 8.06 10.86
C LEU A 39 7.03 6.81 10.49
N CYS A 40 7.23 6.58 9.20
CA CYS A 40 7.98 5.43 8.72
C CYS A 40 9.45 5.47 9.14
N SER A 41 10.08 6.65 9.09
CA SER A 41 11.47 6.84 9.52
C SER A 41 11.63 6.58 11.02
N ALA A 42 10.70 7.05 11.84
CA ALA A 42 10.70 6.80 13.28
C ALA A 42 10.54 5.30 13.59
N ALA A 43 9.63 4.61 12.92
CA ALA A 43 9.45 3.16 13.08
C ALA A 43 10.75 2.39 12.75
N ILE A 44 11.34 2.65 11.59
CA ILE A 44 12.59 1.99 11.15
C ILE A 44 13.74 2.29 12.12
N SER A 45 13.90 3.54 12.57
CA SER A 45 14.96 3.92 13.52
C SER A 45 14.81 3.24 14.87
N ASN A 46 13.63 2.80 15.25
CA ASN A 46 13.34 2.05 16.47
C ASN A 46 13.25 0.52 16.23
N ASN A 47 13.80 0.01 15.13
CA ASN A 47 13.82 -1.41 14.76
C ASN A 47 12.44 -2.03 14.55
N HIS A 48 11.46 -1.23 14.16
CA HIS A 48 10.15 -1.70 13.71
C HIS A 48 10.11 -1.86 12.19
N LYS A 49 9.12 -2.61 11.70
CA LYS A 49 8.95 -2.89 10.27
C LYS A 49 7.78 -2.12 9.66
N LEU A 50 7.85 -1.95 8.34
CA LEU A 50 6.74 -1.47 7.52
C LEU A 50 6.07 -2.65 6.84
N VAL A 51 4.76 -2.78 7.01
CA VAL A 51 3.95 -3.89 6.51
C VAL A 51 2.99 -3.38 5.45
N PHE A 52 3.08 -3.93 4.24
CA PHE A 52 2.32 -3.49 3.07
C PHE A 52 1.32 -4.53 2.63
N PHE A 53 0.11 -4.13 2.24
CA PHE A 53 -0.91 -5.03 1.72
C PHE A 53 -1.94 -4.31 0.86
N GLY A 54 -2.54 -5.04 -0.07
CA GLY A 54 -3.55 -4.58 -1.01
C GLY A 54 -3.96 -5.70 -1.95
N ASN A 55 -4.88 -5.44 -2.88
CA ASN A 55 -5.40 -6.43 -3.82
C ASN A 55 -4.94 -6.13 -5.26
N GLY A 56 -4.80 -7.15 -6.09
CA GLY A 56 -4.52 -6.99 -7.52
C GLY A 56 -3.26 -6.16 -7.80
N GLY A 57 -3.40 -5.04 -8.51
CA GLY A 57 -2.31 -4.08 -8.75
C GLY A 57 -1.72 -3.53 -7.46
N SER A 58 -2.56 -3.21 -6.48
CA SER A 58 -2.12 -2.77 -5.15
C SER A 58 -1.36 -3.85 -4.37
N ALA A 59 -1.56 -5.14 -4.68
CA ALA A 59 -0.71 -6.21 -4.13
C ALA A 59 0.68 -6.18 -4.77
N ALA A 60 0.78 -5.89 -6.06
CA ALA A 60 2.06 -5.70 -6.74
C ALA A 60 2.82 -4.46 -6.20
N ASP A 61 2.11 -3.35 -5.97
CA ASP A 61 2.68 -2.16 -5.34
C ASP A 61 3.19 -2.46 -3.92
N ALA A 62 2.44 -3.22 -3.12
CA ALA A 62 2.87 -3.63 -1.78
C ALA A 62 4.18 -4.45 -1.82
N GLN A 63 4.31 -5.38 -2.77
CA GLN A 63 5.53 -6.16 -2.97
C GLN A 63 6.68 -5.28 -3.44
N HIS A 64 6.42 -4.37 -4.37
CA HIS A 64 7.44 -3.45 -4.88
C HIS A 64 8.00 -2.57 -3.76
N LEU A 65 7.14 -1.94 -2.97
CA LEU A 65 7.56 -1.10 -1.84
C LEU A 65 8.37 -1.88 -0.80
N ALA A 66 7.97 -3.10 -0.47
CA ALA A 66 8.73 -3.97 0.45
C ALA A 66 10.10 -4.34 -0.14
N ALA A 67 10.16 -4.64 -1.43
CA ALA A 67 11.41 -4.97 -2.13
C ALA A 67 12.37 -3.79 -2.16
N GLU A 68 11.89 -2.56 -2.39
CA GLU A 68 12.72 -1.35 -2.36
C GLU A 68 13.31 -1.07 -0.97
N LEU A 69 12.62 -1.47 0.09
CA LEU A 69 13.15 -1.36 1.46
C LEU A 69 14.21 -2.42 1.75
N CYS A 70 13.95 -3.68 1.41
CA CYS A 70 14.87 -4.80 1.66
C CYS A 70 16.09 -4.78 0.74
N GLY A 71 15.91 -4.29 -0.49
CA GLY A 71 16.97 -4.17 -1.49
C GLY A 71 17.58 -2.79 -1.56
N GLN A 72 17.64 -2.24 -2.78
CA GLN A 72 18.22 -0.94 -3.09
C GLN A 72 17.30 -0.16 -4.01
N PHE A 73 16.91 1.04 -3.62
CA PHE A 73 16.13 1.93 -4.51
C PHE A 73 17.04 2.77 -5.42
N SER A 74 17.88 3.64 -4.87
CA SER A 74 18.75 4.53 -5.66
C SER A 74 20.21 4.50 -5.22
N GLN A 75 20.48 4.11 -4.00
CA GLN A 75 21.81 4.08 -3.40
C GLN A 75 21.99 2.79 -2.59
N ASP A 76 23.20 2.27 -2.57
CA ASP A 76 23.55 1.15 -1.70
C ASP A 76 23.44 1.58 -0.22
N ARG A 77 22.75 0.78 0.57
CA ARG A 77 22.50 1.01 1.98
C ARG A 77 22.21 -0.27 2.74
N THR A 78 22.24 -0.20 4.05
CA THR A 78 21.74 -1.29 4.90
C THR A 78 20.26 -1.59 4.60
N PRO A 79 19.86 -2.87 4.44
CA PRO A 79 18.49 -3.27 4.25
C PRO A 79 17.57 -2.74 5.35
N LEU A 80 16.38 -2.32 4.96
CA LEU A 80 15.34 -1.83 5.88
C LEU A 80 14.20 -2.86 6.00
N PRO A 81 13.54 -2.95 7.16
CA PRO A 81 12.54 -3.98 7.43
C PRO A 81 11.20 -3.69 6.74
N GLY A 82 11.02 -4.18 5.51
CA GLY A 82 9.80 -4.12 4.71
C GLY A 82 9.19 -5.52 4.53
N LEU A 83 7.87 -5.66 4.71
CA LEU A 83 7.13 -6.91 4.56
C LEU A 83 5.86 -6.70 3.74
N ALA A 84 5.68 -7.48 2.67
CA ALA A 84 4.42 -7.53 1.93
C ALA A 84 3.61 -8.78 2.33
N LEU A 85 2.36 -8.60 2.78
CA LEU A 85 1.45 -9.69 3.15
C LEU A 85 0.79 -10.36 1.95
N THR A 86 1.29 -10.13 0.76
CA THR A 86 0.71 -10.56 -0.52
C THR A 86 1.55 -11.63 -1.22
N THR A 87 2.58 -12.14 -0.57
CA THR A 87 3.55 -13.07 -1.16
C THR A 87 3.41 -14.50 -0.71
N ASP A 88 2.97 -14.77 0.53
CA ASP A 88 2.76 -16.12 1.05
C ASP A 88 1.42 -16.67 0.52
N THR A 89 1.50 -17.38 -0.60
CA THR A 89 0.32 -17.96 -1.25
C THR A 89 -0.36 -19.02 -0.40
N SER A 90 0.38 -19.74 0.44
CA SER A 90 -0.18 -20.73 1.36
C SER A 90 -1.00 -20.06 2.45
N ALA A 91 -0.49 -19.00 3.07
CA ALA A 91 -1.24 -18.22 4.05
C ALA A 91 -2.49 -17.57 3.43
N LEU A 92 -2.36 -16.95 2.26
CA LEU A 92 -3.47 -16.30 1.57
C LEU A 92 -4.59 -17.29 1.23
N THR A 93 -4.23 -18.45 0.67
CA THR A 93 -5.22 -19.45 0.24
C THR A 93 -5.85 -20.19 1.42
N ALA A 94 -5.09 -20.57 2.43
CA ALA A 94 -5.61 -21.23 3.62
C ALA A 94 -6.55 -20.29 4.40
N ILE A 95 -6.14 -19.05 4.67
CA ILE A 95 -7.00 -18.08 5.36
C ILE A 95 -8.25 -17.78 4.53
N GLY A 96 -8.09 -17.59 3.22
CA GLY A 96 -9.22 -17.33 2.33
C GLY A 96 -10.23 -18.47 2.29
N ASN A 97 -9.76 -19.73 2.32
CA ASN A 97 -10.61 -20.91 2.36
C ASN A 97 -11.33 -21.10 3.70
N ASP A 98 -10.62 -20.93 4.81
CA ASP A 98 -11.11 -21.29 6.14
C ASP A 98 -11.90 -20.17 6.82
N TYR A 99 -11.56 -18.90 6.54
CA TYR A 99 -12.11 -17.73 7.23
C TYR A 99 -12.74 -16.69 6.30
N GLY A 100 -12.58 -16.85 4.98
CA GLY A 100 -13.03 -15.90 3.99
C GLY A 100 -11.94 -14.90 3.57
N PHE A 101 -12.08 -14.41 2.33
CA PHE A 101 -11.10 -13.52 1.69
C PHE A 101 -10.91 -12.18 2.43
N GLU A 102 -11.93 -11.73 3.15
CA GLU A 102 -11.87 -10.51 3.95
C GLU A 102 -10.94 -10.60 5.16
N HIS A 103 -10.46 -11.78 5.52
CA HIS A 103 -9.58 -12.02 6.67
C HIS A 103 -8.11 -12.23 6.31
N ILE A 104 -7.76 -12.31 5.01
CA ILE A 104 -6.42 -12.70 4.56
C ILE A 104 -5.29 -11.79 5.10
N PHE A 105 -5.52 -10.49 5.23
CA PHE A 105 -4.53 -9.56 5.79
C PHE A 105 -4.64 -9.45 7.31
N ALA A 106 -5.85 -9.38 7.84
CA ALA A 106 -6.07 -9.24 9.28
C ALA A 106 -5.43 -10.37 10.08
N ARG A 107 -5.57 -11.63 9.64
CA ARG A 107 -4.97 -12.77 10.33
C ARG A 107 -3.45 -12.77 10.28
N GLN A 108 -2.85 -12.37 9.16
CA GLN A 108 -1.39 -12.23 9.08
C GLN A 108 -0.89 -11.10 9.98
N ILE A 109 -1.61 -9.98 10.05
CA ILE A 109 -1.27 -8.86 10.94
C ILE A 109 -1.35 -9.26 12.40
N LEU A 110 -2.39 -9.98 12.82
CA LEU A 110 -2.51 -10.49 14.20
C LEU A 110 -1.38 -11.46 14.56
N ALA A 111 -0.83 -12.18 13.60
CA ALA A 111 0.28 -13.12 13.82
C ALA A 111 1.67 -12.46 13.80
N LEU A 112 1.88 -11.45 12.96
CA LEU A 112 3.20 -10.91 12.62
C LEU A 112 3.41 -9.46 13.07
N GLY A 113 2.32 -8.72 13.31
CA GLY A 113 2.36 -7.31 13.71
C GLY A 113 2.80 -7.15 15.15
N GLN A 114 3.55 -6.08 15.41
CA GLN A 114 4.02 -5.71 16.74
C GLN A 114 3.72 -4.24 17.01
N PRO A 115 3.53 -3.84 18.28
CA PRO A 115 3.43 -2.44 18.64
C PRO A 115 4.63 -1.65 18.12
N GLY A 116 4.37 -0.50 17.50
CA GLY A 116 5.41 0.35 16.89
C GLY A 116 5.68 0.08 15.40
N ASP A 117 5.22 -1.04 14.85
CA ASP A 117 5.22 -1.26 13.40
C ASP A 117 4.27 -0.30 12.68
N VAL A 118 4.43 -0.14 11.36
CA VAL A 118 3.51 0.63 10.53
C VAL A 118 2.85 -0.28 9.50
N ALA A 119 1.52 -0.27 9.47
CA ALA A 119 0.70 -0.98 8.49
C ALA A 119 0.22 -0.03 7.39
N LEU A 120 0.59 -0.32 6.14
CA LEU A 120 0.22 0.46 4.97
C LEU A 120 -0.73 -0.36 4.10
N GLY A 121 -2.02 -0.01 4.13
CA GLY A 121 -3.07 -0.65 3.32
C GLY A 121 -3.33 0.14 2.04
N ILE A 122 -3.32 -0.54 0.89
CA ILE A 122 -3.52 0.08 -0.43
C ILE A 122 -4.85 -0.40 -1.02
N SER A 123 -5.76 0.54 -1.30
CA SER A 123 -7.07 0.25 -1.90
C SER A 123 -7.50 1.36 -2.85
N THR A 124 -7.52 1.11 -4.15
CA THR A 124 -7.94 2.11 -5.15
C THR A 124 -9.39 2.57 -4.99
N SER A 125 -10.27 1.73 -4.44
CA SER A 125 -11.64 2.09 -4.12
C SER A 125 -11.81 2.73 -2.73
N GLY A 126 -10.81 2.58 -1.84
CA GLY A 126 -10.91 2.93 -0.43
C GLY A 126 -11.81 2.00 0.41
N THR A 127 -12.55 1.08 -0.21
CA THR A 127 -13.62 0.29 0.44
C THR A 127 -13.35 -1.23 0.50
N SER A 128 -12.16 -1.69 0.12
CA SER A 128 -11.82 -3.13 0.13
C SER A 128 -11.89 -3.71 1.53
N ALA A 129 -12.83 -4.63 1.77
CA ALA A 129 -13.14 -5.17 3.10
C ALA A 129 -11.92 -5.81 3.79
N ASN A 130 -11.10 -6.58 3.06
CA ASN A 130 -9.88 -7.19 3.61
C ASN A 130 -8.81 -6.16 3.98
N VAL A 131 -8.67 -5.05 3.22
CA VAL A 131 -7.74 -3.96 3.54
C VAL A 131 -8.22 -3.23 4.80
N LEU A 132 -9.49 -2.87 4.88
CA LEU A 132 -10.08 -2.22 6.05
C LEU A 132 -9.97 -3.08 7.32
N ARG A 133 -10.25 -4.40 7.22
CA ARG A 133 -10.05 -5.34 8.34
C ARG A 133 -8.58 -5.47 8.74
N GLY A 134 -7.66 -5.46 7.76
CA GLY A 134 -6.23 -5.43 8.03
C GLY A 134 -5.80 -4.20 8.82
N LEU A 135 -6.21 -3.00 8.40
CA LEU A 135 -5.91 -1.76 9.11
C LEU A 135 -6.53 -1.74 10.52
N LYS A 136 -7.74 -2.30 10.67
CA LYS A 136 -8.36 -2.44 12.00
C LYS A 136 -7.55 -3.37 12.90
N ALA A 137 -7.17 -4.55 12.43
CA ALA A 137 -6.34 -5.49 13.17
C ALA A 137 -4.98 -4.88 13.55
N ALA A 138 -4.38 -4.08 12.66
CA ALA A 138 -3.14 -3.38 12.95
C ALA A 138 -3.27 -2.42 14.15
N ARG A 139 -4.36 -1.65 14.22
CA ARG A 139 -4.63 -0.79 15.39
C ARG A 139 -4.79 -1.60 16.67
N GLU A 140 -5.48 -2.73 16.60
CA GLU A 140 -5.72 -3.61 17.77
C GLU A 140 -4.40 -4.16 18.35
N VAL A 141 -3.37 -4.41 17.52
CA VAL A 141 -2.04 -4.85 17.97
C VAL A 141 -1.06 -3.71 18.25
N GLY A 142 -1.50 -2.45 18.16
CA GLY A 142 -0.66 -1.29 18.51
C GLY A 142 0.25 -0.80 17.37
N MET A 143 -0.05 -1.15 16.13
CA MET A 143 0.64 -0.61 14.96
C MET A 143 0.06 0.77 14.59
N ALA A 144 0.91 1.64 14.06
CA ALA A 144 0.42 2.81 13.32
C ALA A 144 -0.18 2.38 11.97
N THR A 145 -1.20 3.11 11.50
CA THR A 145 -1.90 2.74 10.27
C THR A 145 -1.91 3.86 9.25
N VAL A 146 -1.66 3.51 7.99
CA VAL A 146 -1.70 4.40 6.83
C VAL A 146 -2.57 3.76 5.76
N GLY A 147 -3.46 4.55 5.14
CA GLY A 147 -4.26 4.15 4.00
C GLY A 147 -3.84 4.91 2.74
N PHE A 148 -3.54 4.19 1.67
CA PHE A 148 -3.49 4.75 0.32
C PHE A 148 -4.83 4.44 -0.35
N GLY A 149 -5.73 5.42 -0.33
CA GLY A 149 -7.07 5.31 -0.85
C GLY A 149 -7.28 6.10 -2.13
N GLY A 150 -8.38 5.79 -2.80
CA GLY A 150 -8.89 6.54 -3.95
C GLY A 150 -10.42 6.54 -3.93
N GLY A 151 -11.04 7.16 -4.94
CA GLY A 151 -12.49 7.31 -4.97
C GLY A 151 -13.01 8.17 -3.81
N ASP A 152 -14.08 7.73 -3.21
CA ASP A 152 -14.76 8.39 -2.07
C ASP A 152 -14.47 7.67 -0.73
N GLY A 153 -13.49 6.78 -0.71
CA GLY A 153 -13.12 5.98 0.47
C GLY A 153 -11.90 6.46 1.20
#